data_2131be40dbd7dcc5ae7a0d1f44dd5acb
#
_entry.id   2131be40dbd7dcc5ae7a0d1f44dd5acb
#
_cell.length_a   1.000
_cell.length_b   1.000
_cell.length_c   1.000
_cell.angle_alpha   90.00
_cell.angle_beta   90.00
_cell.angle_gamma   90.00
#
_symmetry.space_group_name_H-M   'P 1'
#
loop_
_entity.id
_entity.type
_entity.pdbx_description
1 polymer ?
#
loop_
_entity_poly.entity_id
_entity_poly.type
_entity_poly.pdbx_seq_one_letter_code
_entity_poly.pdbx_strand_id
1 'polypeptide(L)'
;MTVQPTLAAASTGGAQPSRPPAIDLDYLATQSMGDRAVEREVLAMFARQARICVDELAEADDAGREAIAHRLLGSARAVGAYAVADAAEALEDRPDSRAQLAALGAAVLEAERFILEHCA
;
A
#
# COMPACT_ATOMS: atom_id res chain seq x y z
N MET A 1 34.65 -21.39 -2.40
CA MET A 1 34.05 -21.37 -2.12
C MET A 1 33.41 -21.10 -1.82
N THR A 2 33.30 -20.90 -2.04
CA THR A 2 32.50 -20.62 -1.67
C THR A 2 31.78 -20.12 -1.51
N VAL A 3 31.88 -19.85 -1.72
CA VAL A 3 31.01 -19.35 -1.41
C VAL A 3 30.40 -18.86 -1.43
N GLN A 4 30.41 -18.58 -1.57
CA GLN A 4 29.71 -18.08 -1.41
C GLN A 4 29.02 -17.57 -1.21
N PRO A 5 29.26 -17.56 -1.31
CA PRO A 5 28.54 -16.98 -1.04
C PRO A 5 27.92 -16.40 -1.01
N THR A 6 28.05 -16.27 -1.06
CA THR A 6 27.43 -15.82 -0.84
C THR A 6 26.84 -15.23 -0.83
N LEU A 7 27.07 -15.05 -0.97
CA LEU A 7 26.55 -14.58 -0.80
C LEU A 7 25.97 -13.99 -0.76
N ALA A 8 26.25 -13.93 -0.98
CA ALA A 8 25.65 -13.38 -0.82
C ALA A 8 25.14 -12.80 -0.87
N ALA A 9 25.34 -12.63 -1.02
CA ALA A 9 24.72 -12.13 -0.89
C ALA A 9 24.24 -11.59 -0.92
N ALA A 10 24.49 -11.42 -1.00
CA ALA A 10 23.89 -10.97 -0.86
C ALA A 10 23.54 -10.42 -0.87
N SER A 11 23.76 -10.23 -0.94
CA SER A 11 23.27 -9.80 -0.80
C SER A 11 23.00 -9.19 -0.84
N THR A 12 23.31 -8.81 -0.99
CA THR A 12 22.87 -8.37 -0.94
C THR A 12 22.38 -7.77 -0.87
N GLY A 13 22.66 -7.35 -0.72
CA GLY A 13 21.94 -6.75 -0.54
C GLY A 13 21.39 -6.40 -0.47
N GLY A 14 21.35 -5.99 -0.42
CA GLY A 14 20.53 -5.62 -0.34
C GLY A 14 19.87 -5.70 -0.37
N ALA A 15 19.85 -5.70 -0.65
CA ALA A 15 19.04 -5.84 -0.85
C ALA A 15 18.21 -6.20 -0.30
N GLN A 16 17.85 -6.39 0.16
CA GLN A 16 16.96 -6.77 0.40
C GLN A 16 15.98 -6.69 0.09
N PRO A 17 16.14 -6.57 0.05
CA PRO A 17 14.86 -6.37 -0.37
C PRO A 17 13.92 -7.44 -0.57
N SER A 18 13.67 -8.07 0.13
CA SER A 18 12.52 -8.94 0.24
C SER A 18 11.23 -8.17 0.47
N ARG A 19 11.32 -6.88 0.51
CA ARG A 19 10.17 -6.02 0.72
C ARG A 19 9.56 -5.62 -0.61
N PRO A 20 8.27 -5.94 -0.85
CA PRO A 20 7.64 -5.57 -2.12
C PRO A 20 7.47 -4.06 -2.24
N PRO A 21 7.40 -3.51 -3.45
CA PRO A 21 7.14 -2.08 -3.62
C PRO A 21 5.76 -1.71 -3.09
N ALA A 22 5.58 -0.44 -2.78
CA ALA A 22 4.31 0.06 -2.23
C ALA A 22 3.16 -0.13 -3.22
N ILE A 23 3.43 -0.01 -4.52
CA ILE A 23 2.45 -0.24 -5.59
C ILE A 23 3.05 -1.24 -6.56
N ASP A 24 2.25 -2.23 -6.96
CA ASP A 24 2.64 -3.19 -7.99
C ASP A 24 2.41 -2.56 -9.36
N LEU A 25 3.44 -1.95 -9.91
CA LEU A 25 3.33 -1.22 -11.18
C LEU A 25 3.02 -2.15 -12.36
N ASP A 26 3.49 -3.39 -12.32
CA ASP A 26 3.19 -4.35 -13.39
C ASP A 26 1.70 -4.68 -13.41
N TYR A 27 1.13 -4.89 -12.23
CA TYR A 27 -0.31 -5.12 -12.12
C TYR A 27 -1.09 -3.91 -12.63
N LEU A 28 -0.68 -2.72 -12.20
CA LEU A 28 -1.34 -1.49 -12.60
C LEU A 28 -1.25 -1.27 -14.12
N ALA A 29 -0.09 -1.56 -14.71
CA ALA A 29 0.10 -1.44 -16.16
C ALA A 29 -0.86 -2.36 -16.91
N THR A 30 -1.08 -3.58 -16.37
CA THR A 30 -2.03 -4.51 -16.97
C THR A 30 -3.45 -3.94 -16.92
N GLN A 31 -3.83 -3.35 -15.80
CA GLN A 31 -5.18 -2.79 -15.62
C GLN A 31 -5.42 -1.56 -16.47
N SER A 32 -4.39 -0.76 -16.71
CA SER A 32 -4.49 0.47 -17.50
C SER A 32 -4.17 0.27 -18.97
N MET A 33 -3.87 -0.97 -19.35
CA MET A 33 -3.47 -1.32 -20.73
C MET A 33 -2.24 -0.53 -21.20
N GLY A 34 -1.36 -0.22 -20.24
CA GLY A 34 -0.10 0.47 -20.52
C GLY A 34 -0.20 1.97 -20.68
N ASP A 35 -1.37 2.56 -20.44
CA ASP A 35 -1.57 4.00 -20.59
C ASP A 35 -1.03 4.72 -19.34
N ARG A 36 0.11 5.40 -19.51
CA ARG A 36 0.79 6.04 -18.38
C ARG A 36 0.03 7.24 -17.82
N ALA A 37 -0.71 7.95 -18.65
CA ALA A 37 -1.52 9.06 -18.18
C ALA A 37 -2.65 8.56 -17.31
N VAL A 38 -3.29 7.46 -17.71
CA VAL A 38 -4.33 6.82 -16.90
C VAL A 38 -3.74 6.31 -15.59
N GLU A 39 -2.56 5.68 -15.62
CA GLU A 39 -1.89 5.19 -14.41
C GLU A 39 -1.69 6.32 -13.41
N ARG A 40 -1.14 7.45 -13.86
CA ARG A 40 -0.89 8.58 -12.97
C ARG A 40 -2.18 9.13 -12.37
N GLU A 41 -3.22 9.21 -13.18
CA GLU A 41 -4.53 9.69 -12.72
C GLU A 41 -5.11 8.78 -11.66
N VAL A 42 -5.08 7.47 -11.90
CA VAL A 42 -5.59 6.47 -10.96
C VAL A 42 -4.81 6.52 -9.65
N LEU A 43 -3.48 6.62 -9.72
CA LEU A 43 -2.65 6.69 -8.52
C LEU A 43 -2.91 7.96 -7.73
N ALA A 44 -3.08 9.09 -8.40
CA ALA A 44 -3.39 10.35 -7.72
C ALA A 44 -4.74 10.28 -7.01
N MET A 45 -5.73 9.67 -7.66
CA MET A 45 -7.05 9.47 -7.05
C MET A 45 -6.96 8.56 -5.84
N PHE A 46 -6.22 7.47 -5.96
CA PHE A 46 -6.03 6.54 -4.85
C PHE A 46 -5.38 7.24 -3.66
N ALA A 47 -4.31 8.03 -3.91
CA ALA A 47 -3.61 8.73 -2.84
C ALA A 47 -4.55 9.67 -2.08
N ARG A 48 -5.38 10.42 -2.81
CA ARG A 48 -6.34 11.34 -2.18
C ARG A 48 -7.38 10.58 -1.37
N GLN A 49 -7.94 9.52 -1.94
CA GLN A 49 -8.95 8.72 -1.26
C GLN A 49 -8.37 8.05 -0.01
N ALA A 50 -7.16 7.52 -0.10
CA ALA A 50 -6.52 6.87 1.03
C ALA A 50 -6.27 7.86 2.17
N ARG A 51 -5.85 9.08 1.84
CA ARG A 51 -5.66 10.12 2.85
C ARG A 51 -6.95 10.48 3.54
N ILE A 52 -8.04 10.63 2.78
CA ILE A 52 -9.35 10.91 3.36
C ILE A 52 -9.77 9.77 4.28
N CYS A 53 -9.56 8.52 3.87
CA CYS A 53 -9.89 7.36 4.70
C CYS A 53 -9.12 7.37 6.02
N VAL A 54 -7.83 7.69 5.98
CA VAL A 54 -7.02 7.76 7.21
C VAL A 54 -7.57 8.82 8.16
N ASP A 55 -7.93 9.98 7.62
CA ASP A 55 -8.50 11.07 8.42
C ASP A 55 -9.84 10.66 9.03
N GLU A 56 -10.68 10.00 8.25
CA GLU A 56 -11.98 9.51 8.74
C GLU A 56 -11.82 8.45 9.83
N LEU A 57 -10.83 7.57 9.65
CA LEU A 57 -10.57 6.49 10.63
C LEU A 57 -10.24 7.04 12.00
N ALA A 58 -9.56 8.19 12.07
CA ALA A 58 -9.18 8.80 13.33
C ALA A 58 -10.40 9.20 14.16
N GLU A 59 -11.51 9.51 13.51
CA GLU A 59 -12.73 10.02 14.16
C GLU A 59 -13.82 8.95 14.30
N ALA A 60 -13.66 7.80 13.67
CA ALA A 60 -14.71 6.79 13.57
C ALA A 60 -14.74 5.87 14.80
N ASP A 61 -15.91 5.34 15.08
CA ASP A 61 -16.07 4.24 16.04
C ASP A 61 -15.70 2.90 15.37
N ASP A 62 -15.84 1.80 16.09
CA ASP A 62 -15.43 0.49 15.58
C ASP A 62 -16.19 0.10 14.32
N ALA A 63 -17.51 0.32 14.29
CA ALA A 63 -18.30 -0.01 13.12
C ALA A 63 -17.90 0.87 11.92
N GLY A 64 -17.63 2.13 12.16
CA GLY A 64 -17.15 3.06 11.13
C GLY A 64 -15.79 2.66 10.62
N ARG A 65 -14.89 2.27 11.51
CA ARG A 65 -13.55 1.82 11.11
C ARG A 65 -13.61 0.58 10.24
N GLU A 66 -14.46 -0.36 10.61
CA GLU A 66 -14.64 -1.57 9.80
C GLU A 66 -15.10 -1.22 8.39
N ALA A 67 -16.10 -0.35 8.26
CA ALA A 67 -16.65 0.05 6.96
C ALA A 67 -15.62 0.80 6.12
N ILE A 68 -14.88 1.73 6.73
CA ILE A 68 -13.86 2.51 6.03
C ILE A 68 -12.72 1.60 5.58
N ALA A 69 -12.26 0.70 6.46
CA ALA A 69 -11.19 -0.25 6.12
C ALA A 69 -11.60 -1.16 4.97
N HIS A 70 -12.84 -1.63 4.96
CA HIS A 70 -13.35 -2.47 3.89
C HIS A 70 -13.31 -1.74 2.55
N ARG A 71 -13.75 -0.48 2.54
CA ARG A 71 -13.76 0.35 1.33
C ARG A 71 -12.33 0.59 0.83
N LEU A 72 -11.42 0.90 1.74
CA LEU A 72 -10.01 1.14 1.37
C LEU A 72 -9.35 -0.14 0.87
N LEU A 73 -9.69 -1.28 1.45
CA LEU A 73 -9.18 -2.58 1.01
C LEU A 73 -9.49 -2.81 -0.48
N GLY A 74 -10.74 -2.55 -0.88
CA GLY A 74 -11.15 -2.69 -2.27
C GLY A 74 -10.36 -1.77 -3.20
N SER A 75 -10.23 -0.50 -2.82
CA SER A 75 -9.48 0.47 -3.62
C SER A 75 -8.00 0.10 -3.74
N ALA A 76 -7.42 -0.34 -2.63
CA ALA A 76 -5.99 -0.71 -2.60
C ALA A 76 -5.71 -1.92 -3.50
N ARG A 77 -6.58 -2.91 -3.47
CA ARG A 77 -6.43 -4.08 -4.35
C ARG A 77 -6.54 -3.70 -5.82
N ALA A 78 -7.42 -2.76 -6.12
CA ALA A 78 -7.65 -2.34 -7.50
C ALA A 78 -6.42 -1.69 -8.13
N VAL A 79 -5.57 -1.03 -7.34
CA VAL A 79 -4.38 -0.35 -7.86
C VAL A 79 -3.08 -1.09 -7.56
N GLY A 80 -3.15 -2.25 -6.92
CA GLY A 80 -1.95 -3.02 -6.59
C GLY A 80 -1.20 -2.50 -5.36
N ALA A 81 -1.89 -1.79 -4.46
CA ALA A 81 -1.31 -1.30 -3.21
C ALA A 81 -1.48 -2.35 -2.11
N TYR A 82 -0.73 -3.45 -2.24
CA TYR A 82 -0.98 -4.64 -1.41
C TYR A 82 -0.65 -4.44 0.06
N ALA A 83 0.35 -3.62 0.38
CA ALA A 83 0.65 -3.33 1.80
C ALA A 83 -0.50 -2.57 2.45
N VAL A 84 -1.10 -1.62 1.74
CA VAL A 84 -2.29 -0.92 2.22
C VAL A 84 -3.46 -1.89 2.35
N ALA A 85 -3.63 -2.77 1.35
CA ALA A 85 -4.71 -3.76 1.37
C ALA A 85 -4.58 -4.70 2.57
N ASP A 86 -3.38 -5.21 2.84
CA ASP A 86 -3.14 -6.10 3.96
C ASP A 86 -3.42 -5.41 5.30
N ALA A 87 -2.97 -4.17 5.44
CA ALA A 87 -3.20 -3.41 6.68
C ALA A 87 -4.68 -3.08 6.84
N ALA A 88 -5.39 -2.77 5.75
CA ALA A 88 -6.82 -2.49 5.81
C ALA A 88 -7.61 -3.74 6.20
N GLU A 89 -7.23 -4.89 5.64
CA GLU A 89 -7.88 -6.16 5.99
C GLU A 89 -7.69 -6.48 7.47
N ALA A 90 -6.48 -6.28 7.98
CA ALA A 90 -6.19 -6.53 9.40
C ALA A 90 -7.01 -5.60 10.31
N LEU A 91 -7.18 -4.34 9.92
CA LEU A 91 -7.98 -3.41 10.68
C LEU A 91 -9.47 -3.76 10.62
N GLU A 92 -9.94 -4.22 9.45
CA GLU A 92 -11.32 -4.66 9.32
C GLU A 92 -11.64 -5.80 10.29
N ASP A 93 -10.71 -6.73 10.44
CA ASP A 93 -10.85 -7.85 11.38
C ASP A 93 -10.80 -7.40 12.85
N ARG A 94 -10.02 -6.38 13.15
CA ARG A 94 -9.81 -5.88 14.50
C ARG A 94 -9.94 -4.34 14.52
N PRO A 95 -11.13 -3.81 14.34
CA PRO A 95 -11.30 -2.34 14.22
C PRO A 95 -10.93 -1.57 15.47
N ASP A 96 -10.92 -2.22 16.64
CA ASP A 96 -10.53 -1.61 17.90
C ASP A 96 -9.01 -1.60 18.11
N SER A 97 -8.23 -2.20 17.23
CA SER A 97 -6.80 -2.33 17.43
C SER A 97 -6.06 -1.05 17.04
N ARG A 98 -5.44 -0.41 18.00
CA ARG A 98 -4.61 0.77 17.74
C ARG A 98 -3.39 0.42 16.92
N ALA A 99 -2.82 -0.78 17.12
CA ALA A 99 -1.67 -1.21 16.35
C ALA A 99 -2.01 -1.35 14.87
N GLN A 100 -3.18 -1.91 14.57
CA GLN A 100 -3.61 -2.06 13.18
C GLN A 100 -3.94 -0.71 12.55
N LEU A 101 -4.54 0.19 13.33
CA LEU A 101 -4.81 1.54 12.84
C LEU A 101 -3.51 2.27 12.48
N ALA A 102 -2.50 2.19 13.34
CA ALA A 102 -1.20 2.80 13.09
C ALA A 102 -0.51 2.17 11.89
N ALA A 103 -0.59 0.83 11.75
CA ALA A 103 0.01 0.13 10.63
C ALA A 103 -0.61 0.57 9.30
N LEU A 104 -1.92 0.76 9.28
CA LEU A 104 -2.59 1.24 8.07
C LEU A 104 -2.16 2.66 7.72
N GLY A 105 -2.06 3.54 8.71
CA GLY A 105 -1.57 4.90 8.49
C GLY A 105 -0.17 4.92 7.90
N ALA A 106 0.72 4.07 8.42
CA ALA A 106 2.08 3.96 7.93
C ALA A 106 2.12 3.44 6.49
N ALA A 107 1.29 2.43 6.18
CA ALA A 107 1.23 1.88 4.83
C ALA A 107 0.73 2.91 3.81
N VAL A 108 -0.27 3.70 4.20
CA VAL A 108 -0.80 4.75 3.34
C VAL A 108 0.26 5.82 3.09
N LEU A 109 1.00 6.22 4.12
CA LEU A 109 2.06 7.21 3.97
C LEU A 109 3.14 6.72 3.00
N GLU A 110 3.51 5.46 3.10
CA GLU A 110 4.49 4.86 2.20
C GLU A 110 4.00 4.85 0.75
N ALA A 111 2.72 4.51 0.57
CA ALA A 111 2.12 4.52 -0.76
C ALA A 111 2.08 5.94 -1.34
N GLU A 112 1.76 6.93 -0.51
CA GLU A 112 1.76 8.33 -0.95
C GLU A 112 3.15 8.76 -1.42
N ARG A 113 4.19 8.41 -0.68
CA ARG A 113 5.56 8.74 -1.06
C ARG A 113 5.92 8.09 -2.40
N PHE A 114 5.59 6.83 -2.54
CA PHE A 114 5.86 6.10 -3.78
C PHE A 114 5.18 6.77 -4.96
N ILE A 115 3.91 7.16 -4.79
CA ILE A 115 3.14 7.80 -5.85
C ILE A 115 3.73 9.14 -6.23
N LEU A 116 4.12 9.95 -5.24
CA LEU A 116 4.76 11.24 -5.49
C LEU A 116 6.04 11.08 -6.29
N GLU A 117 6.86 10.11 -5.95
CA GLU A 117 8.13 9.86 -6.65
C GLU A 117 7.89 9.34 -8.06
N HIS A 118 6.92 8.45 -8.22
CA HIS A 118 6.64 7.84 -9.50
C HIS A 118 5.99 8.82 -10.47
N CYS A 119 5.16 9.72 -9.98
CA CYS A 119 4.37 10.64 -10.80
C CYS A 119 5.02 12.02 -10.94
N ALA A 120 6.17 12.22 -10.33
CA ALA A 120 6.85 13.52 -10.35
C ALA A 120 7.37 13.92 -11.73
#